data_4e8245e92a1b3485af68bb291fbbb176
#
_entry.id   4e8245e92a1b3485af68bb291fbbb176
#
_cell.length_a   1.000
_cell.length_b   1.000
_cell.length_c   1.000
_cell.angle_alpha   90.00
_cell.angle_beta   90.00
_cell.angle_gamma   90.00
#
_symmetry.space_group_name_H-M   'P 1'
#
loop_
_entity.id
_entity.type
_entity.pdbx_description
1 polymer ?
#
loop_
_entity_poly.entity_id
_entity_poly.type
_entity_poly.pdbx_seq_one_letter_code
_entity_poly.pdbx_strand_id
1 'polypeptide(L)'
;MKSPQRDLWQAAMESQISKLEAIPAWETVDPPTPKSRILPGKWVYDLKNDSENNVEQFRARWVICGNYQRYGVDFDECSSPVIVDLLVKLFMTFVATRGLKWRQFDMVTAYLNAELKSRTIYMMQPTGFTDGR
;
A
#
# COMPACT_ATOMS: atom_id res chain seq x y z
N MET A 1 22.95 0.04 -0.39
CA MET A 1 22.77 -0.46 0.98
C MET A 1 24.00 -1.28 1.40
N LYS A 2 24.60 -0.98 2.55
CA LYS A 2 25.70 -1.77 3.16
C LYS A 2 25.22 -2.45 4.46
N SER A 3 24.07 -3.12 4.40
CA SER A 3 23.52 -3.83 5.56
C SER A 3 23.87 -5.32 5.44
N PRO A 4 24.20 -6.04 6.53
CA PRO A 4 24.34 -7.49 6.51
C PRO A 4 23.06 -8.22 6.12
N GLN A 5 21.92 -7.54 6.16
CA GLN A 5 20.59 -8.05 5.80
C GLN A 5 20.16 -7.61 4.40
N ARG A 6 21.11 -7.18 3.55
CA ARG A 6 20.82 -6.64 2.21
C ARG A 6 19.93 -7.57 1.39
N ASP A 7 20.26 -8.86 1.38
CA ASP A 7 19.58 -9.85 0.54
C ASP A 7 18.13 -10.06 1.00
N LEU A 8 17.86 -9.97 2.31
CA LEU A 8 16.51 -10.06 2.87
C LEU A 8 15.64 -8.86 2.47
N TRP A 9 16.24 -7.66 2.50
CA TRP A 9 15.55 -6.45 2.02
C TRP A 9 15.33 -6.47 0.51
N GLN A 10 16.31 -6.97 -0.26
CA GLN A 10 16.17 -7.12 -1.70
C GLN A 10 15.01 -8.06 -2.04
N ALA A 11 14.94 -9.23 -1.39
CA ALA A 11 13.85 -10.18 -1.57
C ALA A 11 12.49 -9.59 -1.18
N ALA A 12 12.43 -8.77 -0.12
CA ALA A 12 11.21 -8.08 0.28
C ALA A 12 10.75 -7.05 -0.76
N MET A 13 11.68 -6.31 -1.36
CA MET A 13 11.40 -5.35 -2.44
C MET A 13 10.89 -6.08 -3.70
N GLU A 14 11.55 -7.16 -4.13
CA GLU A 14 11.15 -7.99 -5.27
C GLU A 14 9.75 -8.58 -5.07
N SER A 15 9.47 -9.11 -3.88
CA SER A 15 8.15 -9.61 -3.52
C SER A 15 7.06 -8.52 -3.61
N GLN A 16 7.37 -7.28 -3.23
CA GLN A 16 6.44 -6.17 -3.34
C GLN A 16 6.16 -5.82 -4.80
N ILE A 17 7.18 -5.73 -5.64
CA ILE A 17 7.02 -5.45 -7.08
C ILE A 17 6.17 -6.52 -7.74
N SER A 18 6.49 -7.81 -7.54
CA SER A 18 5.71 -8.91 -8.11
C SER A 18 4.23 -8.87 -7.70
N LYS A 19 3.91 -8.45 -6.46
CA LYS A 19 2.52 -8.27 -6.01
C LYS A 19 1.82 -7.11 -6.71
N LEU A 20 2.53 -6.01 -6.96
CA LEU A 20 1.99 -4.84 -7.65
C LEU A 20 1.76 -5.11 -9.14
N GLU A 21 2.61 -5.92 -9.76
CA GLU A 21 2.47 -6.37 -11.16
C GLU A 21 1.35 -7.40 -11.33
N ALA A 22 1.14 -8.27 -10.33
CA ALA A 22 0.04 -9.24 -10.34
C ALA A 22 -1.35 -8.59 -10.22
N ILE A 23 -1.41 -7.42 -9.59
CA ILE A 23 -2.58 -6.54 -9.58
C ILE A 23 -2.27 -5.46 -10.60
N PRO A 24 -3.11 -5.17 -11.61
CA PRO A 24 -2.86 -4.09 -12.57
C PRO A 24 -2.93 -2.71 -11.89
N ALA A 25 -2.02 -2.49 -10.92
CA ALA A 25 -1.98 -1.31 -10.08
C ALA A 25 -1.39 -0.10 -10.80
N TRP A 26 -0.57 -0.33 -11.82
CA TRP A 26 0.03 0.71 -12.65
C TRP A 26 0.30 0.19 -14.07
N GLU A 27 0.53 1.13 -14.97
CA GLU A 27 1.03 0.90 -16.30
C GLU A 27 2.32 1.70 -16.50
N THR A 28 3.36 1.06 -17.07
CA THR A 28 4.58 1.77 -17.44
C THR A 28 4.36 2.51 -18.75
N VAL A 29 4.52 3.82 -18.72
CA VAL A 29 4.35 4.70 -19.87
C VAL A 29 5.61 5.50 -20.13
N ASP A 30 5.78 5.97 -21.36
CA ASP A 30 6.84 6.93 -21.68
C ASP A 30 6.66 8.21 -20.86
N PRO A 31 7.75 8.96 -20.58
CA PRO A 31 7.64 10.20 -19.83
C PRO A 31 6.53 11.08 -20.37
N PRO A 32 5.56 11.47 -19.54
CA PRO A 32 4.47 12.31 -20.01
C PRO A 32 4.99 13.66 -20.48
N THR A 33 4.17 14.38 -21.25
CA THR A 33 4.56 15.71 -21.77
C THR A 33 5.10 16.62 -20.68
N PRO A 34 5.96 17.62 -20.99
CA PRO A 34 6.62 18.48 -19.99
C PRO A 34 5.69 19.18 -18.99
N LYS A 35 4.40 19.20 -19.25
CA LYS A 35 3.36 19.76 -18.36
C LYS A 35 2.81 18.78 -17.33
N SER A 36 3.06 17.49 -17.50
CA SER A 36 2.55 16.48 -16.58
C SER A 36 3.40 16.42 -15.32
N ARG A 37 2.74 16.34 -14.20
CA ARG A 37 3.40 16.25 -12.90
C ARG A 37 3.71 14.81 -12.56
N ILE A 38 4.97 14.52 -12.30
CA ILE A 38 5.42 13.20 -11.87
C ILE A 38 5.67 13.26 -10.36
N LEU A 39 4.99 12.41 -9.61
CA LEU A 39 5.13 12.33 -8.16
C LEU A 39 6.31 11.43 -7.79
N PRO A 40 7.15 11.85 -6.83
CA PRO A 40 8.22 11.00 -6.34
C PRO A 40 7.63 9.86 -5.50
N GLY A 41 8.28 8.70 -5.60
CA GLY A 41 8.02 7.57 -4.74
C GLY A 41 9.18 7.32 -3.79
N LYS A 42 8.93 6.52 -2.76
CA LYS A 42 9.96 6.05 -1.83
C LYS A 42 9.68 4.63 -1.35
N TRP A 43 10.73 3.92 -1.00
CA TRP A 43 10.62 2.68 -0.26
C TRP A 43 10.37 2.98 1.22
N VAL A 44 9.38 2.30 1.78
CA VAL A 44 9.12 2.24 3.21
C VAL A 44 9.43 0.83 3.67
N TYR A 45 10.37 0.72 4.59
CA TYR A 45 10.84 -0.53 5.16
C TYR A 45 10.26 -0.72 6.55
N ASP A 46 9.83 -1.93 6.85
CA ASP A 46 9.20 -2.30 8.11
C ASP A 46 9.59 -3.73 8.49
N LEU A 47 9.77 -3.99 9.78
CA LEU A 47 10.03 -5.31 10.33
C LEU A 47 8.78 -5.78 11.08
N LYS A 48 8.22 -6.90 10.64
CA LYS A 48 7.19 -7.57 11.41
C LYS A 48 7.84 -8.52 12.39
N ASN A 49 7.54 -8.35 13.67
CA ASN A 49 8.02 -9.22 14.74
C ASN A 49 6.90 -10.19 15.15
N ASP A 50 7.29 -11.35 15.65
CA ASP A 50 6.42 -12.30 16.31
C ASP A 50 6.08 -11.87 17.76
N SER A 51 5.30 -12.70 18.47
CA SER A 51 4.92 -12.44 19.87
C SER A 51 6.10 -12.47 20.85
N GLU A 52 7.24 -13.05 20.45
CA GLU A 52 8.46 -13.12 21.21
C GLU A 52 9.47 -12.01 20.85
N ASN A 53 9.05 -11.06 20.01
CA ASN A 53 9.85 -9.95 19.49
C ASN A 53 11.03 -10.36 18.58
N ASN A 54 10.99 -11.57 17.99
CA ASN A 54 11.92 -11.95 16.94
C ASN A 54 11.42 -11.45 15.58
N VAL A 55 12.33 -11.16 14.67
CA VAL A 55 11.97 -10.71 13.31
C VAL A 55 11.34 -11.87 12.54
N GLU A 56 10.04 -11.78 12.29
CA GLU A 56 9.27 -12.73 11.49
C GLU A 56 9.38 -12.44 9.99
N GLN A 57 9.32 -11.18 9.60
CA GLN A 57 9.27 -10.80 8.20
C GLN A 57 9.86 -9.41 7.93
N PHE A 58 10.69 -9.33 6.88
CA PHE A 58 11.09 -8.07 6.27
C PHE A 58 9.99 -7.61 5.30
N ARG A 59 9.54 -6.37 5.44
CA ARG A 59 8.52 -5.77 4.57
C ARG A 59 9.08 -4.53 3.88
N ALA A 60 8.93 -4.48 2.58
CA ALA A 60 9.20 -3.28 1.79
C ALA A 60 7.93 -2.86 1.06
N ARG A 61 7.61 -1.57 1.04
CA ARG A 61 6.49 -1.01 0.31
C ARG A 61 6.96 0.15 -0.55
N TRP A 62 6.62 0.13 -1.82
CA TRP A 62 6.78 1.30 -2.67
C TRP A 62 5.56 2.19 -2.52
N VAL A 63 5.76 3.44 -2.16
CA VAL A 63 4.67 4.39 -1.90
C VAL A 63 4.92 5.74 -2.55
N ILE A 64 3.85 6.40 -2.99
CA ILE A 64 3.90 7.80 -3.43
C ILE A 64 4.18 8.69 -2.22
N CYS A 65 5.01 9.71 -2.40
CA CYS A 65 5.25 10.74 -1.39
C CYS A 65 4.04 11.68 -1.32
N GLY A 66 3.09 11.40 -0.42
CA GLY A 66 1.83 12.15 -0.29
C GLY A 66 1.99 13.65 -0.01
N ASN A 67 3.11 14.07 0.61
CA ASN A 67 3.43 15.48 0.83
C ASN A 67 3.66 16.27 -0.48
N TYR A 68 3.84 15.59 -1.60
CA TYR A 68 3.93 16.20 -2.93
C TYR A 68 2.58 16.24 -3.65
N GLN A 69 1.56 15.56 -3.14
CA GLN A 69 0.22 15.59 -3.72
C GLN A 69 -0.49 16.90 -3.38
N ARG A 70 -1.35 17.35 -4.30
CA ARG A 70 -2.15 18.58 -4.15
C ARG A 70 -3.62 18.23 -4.07
N TYR A 71 -4.28 18.77 -3.03
CA TYR A 71 -5.72 18.69 -2.89
C TYR A 71 -6.42 19.35 -4.10
N GLY A 72 -7.49 18.72 -4.57
CA GLY A 72 -8.25 19.17 -5.74
C GLY A 72 -7.62 18.82 -7.10
N VAL A 73 -6.34 18.36 -7.12
CA VAL A 73 -5.63 17.97 -8.34
C VAL A 73 -5.30 16.47 -8.30
N ASP A 74 -4.57 16.03 -7.30
CA ASP A 74 -4.10 14.64 -7.17
C ASP A 74 -5.05 13.81 -6.28
N PHE A 75 -5.80 14.45 -5.39
CA PHE A 75 -6.78 13.80 -4.50
C PHE A 75 -7.86 14.79 -4.04
N ASP A 76 -9.04 14.28 -3.66
CA ASP A 76 -10.14 15.06 -3.05
C ASP A 76 -10.39 14.63 -1.61
N GLU A 77 -10.25 13.34 -1.33
CA GLU A 77 -10.49 12.75 -0.02
C GLU A 77 -9.25 11.99 0.45
N CYS A 78 -8.88 12.14 1.72
CA CYS A 78 -7.72 11.48 2.33
C CYS A 78 -8.09 10.59 3.52
N SER A 79 -9.37 10.48 3.85
CA SER A 79 -9.86 9.68 4.96
C SER A 79 -10.97 8.74 4.50
N SER A 80 -11.01 7.56 5.12
CA SER A 80 -12.09 6.61 4.98
C SER A 80 -12.79 6.45 6.33
N PRO A 81 -14.13 6.32 6.36
CA PRO A 81 -14.86 6.07 7.61
C PRO A 81 -14.35 4.77 8.26
N VAL A 82 -13.98 4.86 9.52
CA VAL A 82 -13.59 3.69 10.33
C VAL A 82 -14.65 3.50 11.40
N ILE A 83 -15.07 2.26 11.61
CA ILE A 83 -16.01 1.93 12.68
C ILE A 83 -15.37 2.23 14.04
N VAL A 84 -16.11 2.89 14.94
CA VAL A 84 -15.63 3.16 16.28
C VAL A 84 -15.75 1.92 17.17
N ASP A 85 -14.85 1.76 18.13
CA ASP A 85 -14.77 0.59 19.02
C ASP A 85 -16.09 0.26 19.72
N LEU A 86 -16.86 1.29 20.07
CA LEU A 86 -18.17 1.11 20.70
C LEU A 86 -19.13 0.32 19.81
N LEU A 87 -19.16 0.61 18.52
CA LEU A 87 -20.02 -0.08 17.56
C LEU A 87 -19.53 -1.53 17.32
N VAL A 88 -18.22 -1.77 17.36
CA VAL A 88 -17.69 -3.15 17.29
C VAL A 88 -18.15 -3.95 18.51
N LYS A 89 -18.05 -3.39 19.71
CA LYS A 89 -18.50 -4.02 20.95
C LYS A 89 -20.01 -4.30 20.93
N LEU A 90 -20.80 -3.32 20.49
CA LEU A 90 -22.26 -3.48 20.33
C LEU A 90 -22.61 -4.59 19.36
N PHE A 91 -21.93 -4.62 18.20
CA PHE A 91 -22.11 -5.67 17.20
C PHE A 91 -21.78 -7.05 17.79
N MET A 92 -20.65 -7.20 18.50
CA MET A 92 -20.26 -8.45 19.12
C MET A 92 -21.25 -8.91 20.19
N THR A 93 -21.77 -7.97 20.99
CA THR A 93 -22.85 -8.27 21.98
C THR A 93 -24.10 -8.76 21.28
N PHE A 94 -24.51 -8.12 20.20
CA PHE A 94 -25.69 -8.53 19.43
C PHE A 94 -25.50 -9.93 18.83
N VAL A 95 -24.32 -10.21 18.25
CA VAL A 95 -23.99 -11.54 17.71
C VAL A 95 -24.06 -12.61 18.79
N ALA A 96 -23.50 -12.35 19.97
CA ALA A 96 -23.51 -13.28 21.10
C ALA A 96 -24.92 -13.53 21.64
N THR A 97 -25.70 -12.48 21.86
CA THR A 97 -27.09 -12.59 22.40
C THR A 97 -28.06 -13.30 21.46
N ARG A 98 -27.80 -13.23 20.15
CA ARG A 98 -28.63 -13.87 19.12
C ARG A 98 -28.10 -15.25 18.68
N GLY A 99 -26.96 -15.70 19.23
CA GLY A 99 -26.31 -16.96 18.83
C GLY A 99 -25.89 -16.99 17.35
N LEU A 100 -25.58 -15.82 16.77
CA LEU A 100 -25.22 -15.71 15.37
C LEU A 100 -23.76 -16.18 15.14
N LYS A 101 -23.51 -16.74 13.98
CA LYS A 101 -22.13 -16.99 13.51
C LYS A 101 -21.60 -15.76 12.80
N TRP A 102 -20.35 -15.39 13.07
CA TRP A 102 -19.69 -14.29 12.39
C TRP A 102 -18.36 -14.74 11.79
N ARG A 103 -17.88 -14.01 10.81
CA ARG A 103 -16.58 -14.22 10.18
C ARG A 103 -15.90 -12.87 10.00
N GLN A 104 -14.58 -12.87 10.11
CA GLN A 104 -13.74 -11.74 9.82
C GLN A 104 -12.97 -11.98 8.53
N PHE A 105 -12.91 -10.97 7.69
CA PHE A 105 -12.14 -10.97 6.46
C PHE A 105 -11.18 -9.80 6.48
N ASP A 106 -9.97 -10.03 6.01
CA ASP A 106 -9.00 -8.97 5.73
C ASP A 106 -8.70 -8.96 4.23
N MET A 107 -8.80 -7.80 3.62
CA MET A 107 -8.56 -7.63 2.18
C MET A 107 -7.09 -7.37 1.95
N VAL A 108 -6.41 -8.30 1.30
CA VAL A 108 -5.02 -8.11 0.88
C VAL A 108 -4.97 -6.93 -0.10
N THR A 109 -4.12 -5.95 0.18
CA THR A 109 -3.94 -4.74 -0.67
C THR A 109 -5.23 -4.01 -1.02
N ALA A 110 -6.16 -3.87 -0.07
CA ALA A 110 -7.51 -3.34 -0.26
C ALA A 110 -7.58 -2.06 -1.12
N TYR A 111 -6.67 -1.11 -0.90
CA TYR A 111 -6.64 0.14 -1.65
C TYR A 111 -6.27 -0.02 -3.13
N LEU A 112 -5.47 -1.04 -3.47
CA LEU A 112 -5.05 -1.29 -4.85
C LEU A 112 -6.10 -2.06 -5.67
N ASN A 113 -7.10 -2.63 -4.99
CA ASN A 113 -8.24 -3.26 -5.67
C ASN A 113 -9.30 -2.26 -6.12
N ALA A 114 -9.18 -1.00 -5.73
CA ALA A 114 -10.08 0.08 -6.15
C ALA A 114 -9.51 0.81 -7.36
N GLU A 115 -10.32 0.94 -8.41
CA GLU A 115 -9.93 1.71 -9.59
C GLU A 115 -9.85 3.20 -9.29
N LEU A 116 -8.79 3.84 -9.76
CA LEU A 116 -8.67 5.30 -9.77
C LEU A 116 -9.44 5.87 -10.97
N LYS A 117 -10.75 6.04 -10.83
CA LYS A 117 -11.65 6.36 -11.96
C LYS A 117 -11.58 7.77 -12.51
N SER A 118 -11.12 8.73 -11.72
CA SER A 118 -11.30 10.16 -12.03
C SER A 118 -10.03 10.88 -12.46
N ARG A 119 -8.86 10.27 -12.34
CA ARG A 119 -7.58 10.96 -12.52
C ARG A 119 -6.48 10.01 -12.98
N THR A 120 -5.58 10.54 -13.81
CA THR A 120 -4.32 9.88 -14.13
C THR A 120 -3.23 10.48 -13.26
N ILE A 121 -2.58 9.66 -12.46
CA ILE A 121 -1.47 10.04 -11.58
C ILE A 121 -0.20 9.40 -12.12
N TYR A 122 0.80 10.23 -12.43
CA TYR A 122 2.11 9.75 -12.82
C TYR A 122 3.04 9.73 -11.61
N MET A 123 3.79 8.64 -11.46
CA MET A 123 4.79 8.49 -10.42
C MET A 123 6.11 7.97 -10.98
N MET A 124 7.20 8.27 -10.29
CA MET A 124 8.50 7.70 -10.62
C MET A 124 8.49 6.19 -10.42
N GLN A 125 9.21 5.50 -11.30
CA GLN A 125 9.44 4.05 -11.16
C GLN A 125 10.20 3.76 -9.85
N PRO A 126 9.99 2.54 -9.27
CA PRO A 126 10.67 2.14 -8.05
C PRO A 126 12.19 2.13 -8.22
N THR A 127 12.89 2.84 -7.34
CA THR A 127 14.35 2.85 -7.35
C THR A 127 14.93 1.45 -7.23
N GLY A 128 15.76 1.05 -8.18
CA GLY A 128 16.33 -0.29 -8.29
C GLY A 128 15.53 -1.28 -9.17
N PHE A 129 14.36 -0.85 -9.68
CA PHE A 129 13.47 -1.64 -10.53
C PHE A 129 12.99 -0.80 -11.73
N THR A 130 13.88 -0.01 -12.29
CA THR A 130 13.60 0.80 -13.47
C THR A 130 13.86 -0.02 -14.74
N ASP A 131 12.97 0.08 -15.72
CA ASP A 131 13.12 -0.57 -17.02
C ASP A 131 13.99 0.21 -18.03
N GLY A 132 14.61 1.30 -17.59
CA GLY A 132 15.51 2.13 -18.40
C GLY A 132 14.82 3.15 -19.28
N ARG A 133 13.51 3.37 -19.11
CA ARG A 133 12.74 4.42 -19.78
C ARG A 133 12.68 5.72 -18.99
#